data_ee6dfe6d26c13e14771b887ffa301099
#
_entry.id   ee6dfe6d26c13e14771b887ffa301099
#
_cell.length_a   1.000
_cell.length_b   1.000
_cell.length_c   1.000
_cell.angle_alpha   90.00
_cell.angle_beta   90.00
_cell.angle_gamma   90.00
#
_symmetry.space_group_name_H-M   'P 1'
#
loop_
_entity.id
_entity.type
_entity.pdbx_description
1 polymer ?
#
loop_
_entity_poly.entity_id
_entity_poly.type
_entity_poly.pdbx_seq_one_letter_code
_entity_poly.pdbx_strand_id
1 'polypeptide(L)'
;MAKVFTQARSPFHAGERQAQQRLGVRDIEDWARKVVRPYLPEQHRDFHTALPFLVAAARDGEGRPWATLLAGAEGFVTSPDPRTLVIDARPVPGDALEGRLTAGADLGILGIEPATRRRNRVNGRIAKDDDGAVALAVDQTFGNCPQYVRERAWRRVEGAPSGTPARGKRLTAAQRERIAAADTFFVASGHRGAGEDPAFGMDASHRGGDPGFVRVLDDRHLVFPDYAGNNHCNTIGNLLVDPRAGLLFVDFAAGGLLQMTGRTRLDWDSAAVAGFPGARRLVHFEIEETVELPAALPLRWDASAESVRSLRLVEKTAESAEVTSFVFEARDGGPLPGFGAGQHLPIELRVPGQEAPVRRTYSLSGAPGHGRYRISVKREPQGLASRHLHDAVEVGAILEARKPAGGFLLPCGECPVVLISAGVGVTPMLSMLHALAEEDGARPVWFVHGARDGAHHALAGEVRALAEKRPGIRTHVAYSRPRPEDRRGRDYDSEGRLDAARLADLAPARDAHYLLCGPFGFMAEIQLGLERRGVPAERVHSESFGPRG
;
A
#
# COMPACT_ATOMS: atom_id res chain seq x y z
N MET A 1 11.78 27.46 9.85
CA MET A 1 10.63 26.83 10.58
C MET A 1 9.60 26.45 9.54
N ALA A 2 9.56 25.21 9.13
CA ALA A 2 8.49 24.71 8.26
C ALA A 2 7.19 24.72 9.07
N LYS A 3 6.19 25.49 8.63
CA LYS A 3 4.86 25.50 9.25
C LYS A 3 4.28 24.09 9.10
N VAL A 4 3.94 23.46 10.21
CA VAL A 4 3.18 22.21 10.21
C VAL A 4 1.84 22.46 9.54
N PHE A 5 1.64 21.82 8.40
CA PHE A 5 0.39 21.90 7.71
C PHE A 5 -0.60 20.92 8.38
N THR A 6 -1.56 21.47 9.10
CA THR A 6 -2.75 20.73 9.52
C THR A 6 -3.92 21.41 8.85
N GLN A 7 -4.64 20.70 8.00
CA GLN A 7 -5.81 21.27 7.34
C GLN A 7 -6.86 21.67 8.38
N ALA A 8 -7.26 22.93 8.39
CA ALA A 8 -8.36 23.40 9.24
C ALA A 8 -9.70 22.77 8.82
N ARG A 9 -9.86 22.48 7.51
CA ARG A 9 -11.04 21.81 6.96
C ARG A 9 -10.82 20.30 6.87
N SER A 10 -11.92 19.54 6.84
CA SER A 10 -11.89 18.11 6.54
C SER A 10 -11.28 17.88 5.15
N PRO A 11 -10.34 16.93 4.97
CA PRO A 11 -9.88 16.54 3.65
C PRO A 11 -10.90 15.68 2.90
N PHE A 12 -12.04 15.41 3.51
CA PHE A 12 -13.09 14.52 3.03
C PHE A 12 -14.38 15.30 2.75
N HIS A 13 -14.99 15.04 1.60
CA HIS A 13 -16.33 15.55 1.29
C HIS A 13 -17.45 14.76 2.02
N ALA A 14 -18.69 15.21 1.88
CA ALA A 14 -19.83 14.64 2.62
C ALA A 14 -20.00 13.12 2.43
N GLY A 15 -19.82 12.62 1.20
CA GLY A 15 -19.98 11.18 0.89
C GLY A 15 -18.93 10.31 1.58
N GLU A 16 -17.68 10.75 1.61
CA GLU A 16 -16.60 10.02 2.32
C GLU A 16 -16.88 9.97 3.82
N ARG A 17 -17.27 11.10 4.41
CA ARG A 17 -17.66 11.16 5.83
C ARG A 17 -18.85 10.25 6.13
N GLN A 18 -19.84 10.18 5.25
CA GLN A 18 -20.99 9.27 5.38
C GLN A 18 -20.54 7.80 5.34
N ALA A 19 -19.65 7.44 4.40
CA ALA A 19 -19.08 6.10 4.33
C ALA A 19 -18.30 5.74 5.60
N GLN A 20 -17.45 6.64 6.09
CA GLN A 20 -16.67 6.46 7.31
C GLN A 20 -17.57 6.32 8.54
N GLN A 21 -18.65 7.10 8.63
CA GLN A 21 -19.63 7.00 9.73
C GLN A 21 -20.33 5.63 9.73
N ARG A 22 -20.76 5.16 8.55
CA ARG A 22 -21.38 3.84 8.41
C ARG A 22 -20.45 2.70 8.81
N LEU A 23 -19.14 2.90 8.64
CA LEU A 23 -18.10 1.93 8.99
C LEU A 23 -17.60 2.06 10.44
N GLY A 24 -18.02 3.08 11.19
CA GLY A 24 -17.51 3.34 12.52
C GLY A 24 -16.03 3.78 12.58
N VAL A 25 -15.51 4.38 11.49
CA VAL A 25 -14.09 4.77 11.35
C VAL A 25 -13.89 6.27 11.20
N ARG A 26 -14.77 7.10 11.77
CA ARG A 26 -14.69 8.57 11.67
C ARG A 26 -13.43 9.18 12.30
N ASP A 27 -12.79 8.49 13.22
CA ASP A 27 -11.53 8.89 13.86
C ASP A 27 -10.36 9.01 12.86
N ILE A 28 -10.52 8.43 11.65
CA ILE A 28 -9.53 8.57 10.56
C ILE A 28 -9.35 10.02 10.12
N GLU A 29 -10.34 10.89 10.32
CA GLU A 29 -10.28 12.28 9.87
C GLU A 29 -9.17 13.07 10.56
N ASP A 30 -8.98 12.91 11.86
CA ASP A 30 -7.94 13.59 12.62
C ASP A 30 -6.54 13.27 12.11
N TRP A 31 -6.36 12.01 11.69
CA TRP A 31 -5.15 11.57 11.04
C TRP A 31 -5.04 12.08 9.60
N ALA A 32 -6.11 11.98 8.81
CA ALA A 32 -6.12 12.43 7.42
C ALA A 32 -5.80 13.92 7.27
N ARG A 33 -6.26 14.77 8.21
CA ARG A 33 -5.90 16.20 8.26
C ARG A 33 -4.40 16.46 8.34
N LYS A 34 -3.61 15.49 8.80
CA LYS A 34 -2.15 15.59 8.97
C LYS A 34 -1.38 15.05 7.76
N VAL A 35 -1.95 14.11 7.00
CA VAL A 35 -1.24 13.39 5.92
C VAL A 35 -1.75 13.70 4.52
N VAL A 36 -3.00 14.13 4.36
CA VAL A 36 -3.51 14.66 3.09
C VAL A 36 -3.01 16.08 2.96
N ARG A 37 -2.25 16.37 1.93
CA ARG A 37 -1.54 17.66 1.75
C ARG A 37 -1.94 18.30 0.45
N PRO A 38 -2.02 19.66 0.38
CA PRO A 38 -2.26 20.40 -0.85
C PRO A 38 -0.97 20.66 -1.63
N TYR A 39 0.04 19.83 -1.42
CA TYR A 39 1.32 19.90 -2.10
C TYR A 39 2.02 18.54 -2.07
N LEU A 40 2.89 18.28 -3.02
CA LEU A 40 3.73 17.10 -3.11
C LEU A 40 4.96 17.27 -2.22
N PRO A 41 5.11 16.51 -1.14
CA PRO A 41 6.40 16.38 -0.46
C PRO A 41 7.46 15.85 -1.43
N GLU A 42 8.73 16.13 -1.18
CA GLU A 42 9.86 15.72 -2.02
C GLU A 42 9.82 14.23 -2.36
N GLN A 43 9.63 13.38 -1.36
CA GLN A 43 9.47 11.94 -1.55
C GLN A 43 8.33 11.55 -2.51
N HIS A 44 7.23 12.32 -2.55
CA HIS A 44 6.14 12.08 -3.50
C HIS A 44 6.51 12.59 -4.90
N ARG A 45 7.24 13.70 -4.99
CA ARG A 45 7.75 14.23 -6.26
C ARG A 45 8.69 13.21 -6.91
N ASP A 46 9.71 12.76 -6.17
CA ASP A 46 10.67 11.74 -6.63
C ASP A 46 9.97 10.46 -7.05
N PHE A 47 8.98 10.02 -6.28
CA PHE A 47 8.20 8.84 -6.62
C PHE A 47 7.46 8.99 -7.95
N HIS A 48 6.74 10.08 -8.17
CA HIS A 48 5.96 10.28 -9.39
C HIS A 48 6.85 10.49 -10.62
N THR A 49 7.97 11.20 -10.48
CA THR A 49 8.91 11.48 -11.59
C THR A 49 9.70 10.25 -12.04
N ALA A 50 9.83 9.24 -11.17
CA ALA A 50 10.51 7.99 -11.50
C ALA A 50 9.60 6.95 -12.18
N LEU A 51 8.28 7.17 -12.23
CA LEU A 51 7.34 6.18 -12.75
C LEU A 51 7.33 6.13 -14.29
N PRO A 52 7.21 4.94 -14.91
CA PRO A 52 7.09 4.78 -16.35
C PRO A 52 5.67 5.02 -16.89
N PHE A 53 4.70 5.11 -16.01
CA PHE A 53 3.29 5.36 -16.31
C PHE A 53 2.55 5.91 -15.10
N LEU A 54 1.41 6.55 -15.37
CA LEU A 54 0.45 7.00 -14.37
C LEU A 54 -0.96 6.48 -14.72
N VAL A 55 -1.76 6.14 -13.71
CA VAL A 55 -3.20 5.92 -13.91
C VAL A 55 -3.90 7.25 -13.74
N ALA A 56 -4.68 7.65 -14.74
CA ALA A 56 -5.43 8.90 -14.75
C ALA A 56 -6.94 8.64 -14.72
N ALA A 57 -7.67 9.46 -13.96
CA ALA A 57 -9.13 9.48 -13.91
C ALA A 57 -9.63 10.88 -14.23
N ALA A 58 -10.52 10.97 -15.23
CA ALA A 58 -11.15 12.22 -15.64
C ALA A 58 -12.58 11.95 -16.13
N ARG A 59 -13.27 13.02 -16.56
CA ARG A 59 -14.61 12.94 -17.15
C ARG A 59 -14.55 13.18 -18.65
N ASP A 60 -15.42 12.50 -19.39
CA ASP A 60 -15.66 12.82 -20.78
C ASP A 60 -16.58 14.05 -20.96
N GLY A 61 -16.94 14.37 -22.21
CA GLY A 61 -17.82 15.50 -22.53
C GLY A 61 -19.25 15.38 -22.00
N GLU A 62 -19.67 14.17 -21.61
CA GLU A 62 -20.99 13.88 -20.99
C GLU A 62 -20.90 13.83 -19.46
N GLY A 63 -19.71 14.10 -18.90
CA GLY A 63 -19.45 14.08 -17.47
C GLY A 63 -19.36 12.67 -16.89
N ARG A 64 -19.18 11.63 -17.71
CA ARG A 64 -19.02 10.24 -17.28
C ARG A 64 -17.57 9.99 -16.88
N PRO A 65 -17.32 9.34 -15.73
CA PRO A 65 -15.96 8.99 -15.30
C PRO A 65 -15.34 7.92 -16.19
N TRP A 66 -14.04 8.10 -16.49
CA TRP A 66 -13.21 7.11 -17.18
C TRP A 66 -11.84 7.04 -16.53
N ALA A 67 -11.21 5.88 -16.60
CA ALA A 67 -9.83 5.70 -16.21
C ALA A 67 -8.99 5.32 -17.43
N THR A 68 -7.75 5.84 -17.49
CA THR A 68 -6.77 5.52 -18.52
C THR A 68 -5.37 5.39 -17.94
N LEU A 69 -4.42 4.95 -18.77
CA LEU A 69 -2.99 4.91 -18.49
C LEU A 69 -2.28 5.94 -19.36
N LEU A 70 -1.53 6.83 -18.70
CA LEU A 70 -0.61 7.76 -19.36
C LEU A 70 0.80 7.18 -19.27
N ALA A 71 1.45 7.00 -20.42
CA ALA A 71 2.83 6.54 -20.50
C ALA A 71 3.59 7.42 -21.49
N GLY A 72 4.78 7.85 -21.11
CA GLY A 72 5.64 8.71 -21.91
C GLY A 72 7.07 8.18 -21.98
N ALA A 73 7.98 8.96 -22.55
CA ALA A 73 9.41 8.71 -22.49
C ALA A 73 9.91 8.77 -21.03
N GLU A 74 11.15 8.38 -20.78
CA GLU A 74 11.76 8.58 -19.48
C GLU A 74 11.75 10.08 -19.13
N GLY A 75 11.32 10.40 -17.89
CA GLY A 75 11.18 11.79 -17.45
C GLY A 75 9.91 12.51 -17.94
N PHE A 76 8.93 11.79 -18.50
CA PHE A 76 7.66 12.39 -18.95
C PHE A 76 6.83 13.01 -17.80
N VAL A 77 7.15 12.70 -16.56
CA VAL A 77 6.58 13.34 -15.37
C VAL A 77 7.63 14.21 -14.72
N THR A 78 7.30 15.48 -14.51
CA THR A 78 8.16 16.42 -13.78
C THR A 78 7.35 17.17 -12.72
N SER A 79 8.02 17.70 -11.71
CA SER A 79 7.38 18.53 -10.68
C SER A 79 8.25 19.75 -10.42
N PRO A 80 8.04 20.87 -11.14
CA PRO A 80 8.87 22.06 -11.03
C PRO A 80 8.81 22.70 -9.65
N ASP A 81 7.68 22.56 -8.99
CA ASP A 81 7.45 23.03 -7.63
C ASP A 81 6.52 22.03 -6.88
N PRO A 82 6.37 22.15 -5.53
CA PRO A 82 5.56 21.23 -4.75
C PRO A 82 4.06 21.22 -5.07
N ARG A 83 3.53 22.20 -5.82
CA ARG A 83 2.11 22.31 -6.13
C ARG A 83 1.77 22.00 -7.58
N THR A 84 2.77 21.67 -8.38
CA THR A 84 2.60 21.39 -9.81
C THR A 84 3.19 20.04 -10.18
N LEU A 85 2.38 19.22 -10.85
CA LEU A 85 2.83 18.00 -11.53
C LEU A 85 2.62 18.19 -13.03
N VAL A 86 3.68 18.12 -13.80
CA VAL A 86 3.63 18.22 -15.26
C VAL A 86 3.76 16.83 -15.87
N ILE A 87 2.84 16.46 -16.75
CA ILE A 87 2.75 15.14 -17.39
C ILE A 87 2.86 15.35 -18.90
N ASP A 88 3.99 15.01 -19.48
CA ASP A 88 4.23 15.05 -20.92
C ASP A 88 3.78 13.73 -21.57
N ALA A 89 2.49 13.49 -21.48
CA ALA A 89 1.80 12.37 -22.10
C ALA A 89 0.30 12.65 -22.23
N ARG A 90 -0.30 12.06 -23.25
CA ARG A 90 -1.74 12.14 -23.52
C ARG A 90 -2.35 10.75 -23.59
N PRO A 91 -3.66 10.62 -23.38
CA PRO A 91 -4.39 9.42 -23.74
C PRO A 91 -4.10 9.03 -25.20
N VAL A 92 -3.90 7.74 -25.45
CA VAL A 92 -3.62 7.24 -26.80
C VAL A 92 -4.81 7.45 -27.74
N PRO A 93 -4.59 7.48 -29.07
CA PRO A 93 -5.69 7.61 -30.03
C PRO A 93 -6.79 6.55 -29.82
N GLY A 94 -8.05 6.98 -29.81
CA GLY A 94 -9.23 6.13 -29.57
C GLY A 94 -9.58 5.93 -28.09
N ASP A 95 -8.75 6.39 -27.17
CA ASP A 95 -9.03 6.39 -25.73
C ASP A 95 -10.32 7.19 -25.40
N ALA A 96 -11.06 6.76 -24.40
CA ALA A 96 -12.26 7.48 -23.96
C ALA A 96 -12.01 8.90 -23.47
N LEU A 97 -10.79 9.17 -23.01
CA LEU A 97 -10.33 10.50 -22.56
C LEU A 97 -9.48 11.25 -23.58
N GLU A 98 -9.41 10.78 -24.84
CA GLU A 98 -8.74 11.50 -25.91
C GLU A 98 -9.31 12.92 -26.06
N GLY A 99 -8.44 13.94 -26.00
CA GLY A 99 -8.83 15.35 -26.08
C GLY A 99 -9.63 15.88 -24.88
N ARG A 100 -9.70 15.13 -23.75
CA ARG A 100 -10.49 15.51 -22.57
C ARG A 100 -9.66 16.05 -21.40
N LEU A 101 -8.35 15.86 -21.43
CA LEU A 101 -7.44 16.43 -20.43
C LEU A 101 -7.10 17.89 -20.78
N THR A 102 -8.07 18.78 -20.56
CA THR A 102 -7.98 20.19 -20.91
C THR A 102 -7.98 21.09 -19.68
N ALA A 103 -7.51 22.33 -19.81
CA ALA A 103 -7.48 23.30 -18.72
C ALA A 103 -8.85 23.45 -18.03
N GLY A 104 -8.85 23.45 -16.71
CA GLY A 104 -10.04 23.49 -15.86
C GLY A 104 -10.67 22.13 -15.53
N ALA A 105 -10.30 21.06 -16.23
CA ALA A 105 -10.80 19.72 -15.93
C ALA A 105 -10.22 19.17 -14.62
N ASP A 106 -11.04 18.40 -13.88
CA ASP A 106 -10.58 17.65 -12.73
C ASP A 106 -9.78 16.44 -13.19
N LEU A 107 -8.65 16.18 -12.54
CA LEU A 107 -7.79 15.06 -12.84
C LEU A 107 -7.33 14.36 -11.55
N GLY A 108 -7.67 13.09 -11.43
CA GLY A 108 -7.14 12.21 -10.38
C GLY A 108 -6.02 11.36 -10.92
N ILE A 109 -4.87 11.38 -10.27
CA ILE A 109 -3.69 10.58 -10.62
C ILE A 109 -3.39 9.57 -9.53
N LEU A 110 -3.14 8.34 -9.95
CA LEU A 110 -2.54 7.32 -9.10
C LEU A 110 -1.19 6.93 -9.70
N GLY A 111 -0.12 7.33 -9.02
CA GLY A 111 1.20 6.75 -9.22
C GLY A 111 1.24 5.38 -8.54
N ILE A 112 1.63 4.36 -9.28
CA ILE A 112 1.76 3.00 -8.76
C ILE A 112 2.99 2.32 -9.35
N GLU A 113 3.81 1.76 -8.47
CA GLU A 113 4.97 0.95 -8.82
C GLU A 113 4.73 -0.49 -8.37
N PRO A 114 4.31 -1.39 -9.28
CA PRO A 114 4.00 -2.77 -8.91
C PRO A 114 5.18 -3.52 -8.29
N ALA A 115 6.41 -3.29 -8.74
CA ALA A 115 7.60 -3.97 -8.26
C ALA A 115 7.86 -3.77 -6.75
N THR A 116 7.58 -2.59 -6.23
CA THR A 116 7.74 -2.25 -4.80
C THR A 116 6.42 -2.16 -4.05
N ARG A 117 5.30 -2.34 -4.75
CA ARG A 117 3.93 -2.19 -4.25
C ARG A 117 3.62 -0.79 -3.67
N ARG A 118 4.43 0.20 -4.02
CA ARG A 118 4.19 1.61 -3.62
C ARG A 118 3.13 2.24 -4.50
N ARG A 119 2.30 3.06 -3.91
CA ARG A 119 1.35 3.89 -4.63
C ARG A 119 1.04 5.17 -3.86
N ASN A 120 1.00 6.28 -4.60
CA ASN A 120 0.63 7.59 -4.09
C ASN A 120 -0.43 8.20 -4.99
N ARG A 121 -1.33 8.97 -4.40
CA ARG A 121 -2.39 9.67 -5.11
C ARG A 121 -2.10 11.16 -5.18
N VAL A 122 -2.44 11.77 -6.32
CA VAL A 122 -2.45 13.21 -6.53
C VAL A 122 -3.75 13.58 -7.23
N ASN A 123 -4.54 14.42 -6.63
CA ASN A 123 -5.77 14.94 -7.20
C ASN A 123 -5.63 16.45 -7.38
N GLY A 124 -6.26 16.99 -8.43
CA GLY A 124 -6.24 18.41 -8.66
C GLY A 124 -6.98 18.81 -9.94
N ARG A 125 -6.68 20.01 -10.42
CA ARG A 125 -7.20 20.54 -11.68
C ARG A 125 -6.09 20.80 -12.67
N ILE A 126 -6.38 20.60 -13.93
CA ILE A 126 -5.48 20.94 -15.02
C ILE A 126 -5.41 22.47 -15.11
N ALA A 127 -4.26 23.04 -14.79
CA ALA A 127 -4.02 24.49 -14.85
C ALA A 127 -3.67 24.95 -16.27
N LYS A 128 -2.91 24.11 -16.99
CA LYS A 128 -2.50 24.32 -18.38
C LYS A 128 -2.48 23.02 -19.16
N ASP A 129 -2.64 23.16 -20.44
CA ASP A 129 -2.71 22.09 -21.41
C ASP A 129 -2.03 22.60 -22.72
N ASP A 130 -0.70 22.69 -22.65
CA ASP A 130 0.14 23.24 -23.71
C ASP A 130 0.97 22.13 -24.41
N ASP A 131 1.07 22.19 -25.73
CA ASP A 131 2.01 21.41 -26.59
C ASP A 131 2.18 19.92 -26.22
N GLY A 132 1.10 19.24 -25.83
CA GLY A 132 1.15 17.81 -25.49
C GLY A 132 1.31 17.51 -24.01
N ALA A 133 1.73 18.46 -23.18
CA ALA A 133 1.85 18.30 -21.73
C ALA A 133 0.61 18.80 -20.97
N VAL A 134 0.37 18.21 -19.80
CA VAL A 134 -0.70 18.58 -18.85
C VAL A 134 -0.04 19.06 -17.57
N ALA A 135 -0.28 20.31 -17.17
CA ALA A 135 0.15 20.82 -15.87
C ALA A 135 -1.02 20.72 -14.86
N LEU A 136 -0.89 19.83 -13.89
CA LEU A 136 -1.85 19.61 -12.81
C LEU A 136 -1.52 20.51 -11.61
N ALA A 137 -2.43 21.39 -11.22
CA ALA A 137 -2.39 22.08 -9.94
C ALA A 137 -2.88 21.13 -8.83
N VAL A 138 -2.06 20.90 -7.82
CA VAL A 138 -2.30 19.91 -6.78
C VAL A 138 -3.27 20.44 -5.72
N ASP A 139 -4.41 19.78 -5.56
CA ASP A 139 -5.37 20.03 -4.48
C ASP A 139 -5.12 19.09 -3.28
N GLN A 140 -4.87 17.78 -3.56
CA GLN A 140 -4.62 16.78 -2.54
C GLN A 140 -3.57 15.77 -2.99
N THR A 141 -2.67 15.38 -2.08
CA THR A 141 -1.78 14.23 -2.25
C THR A 141 -1.64 13.43 -0.96
N PHE A 142 -1.53 12.11 -1.09
CA PHE A 142 -1.29 11.21 0.04
C PHE A 142 -0.83 9.83 -0.40
N GLY A 143 -0.07 9.16 0.48
CA GLY A 143 0.32 7.78 0.30
C GLY A 143 -0.85 6.81 0.51
N ASN A 144 -0.80 5.67 -0.17
CA ASN A 144 -1.79 4.61 -0.05
C ASN A 144 -1.15 3.30 0.44
N CYS A 145 -1.95 2.48 1.13
CA CYS A 145 -1.54 1.17 1.60
C CYS A 145 -1.08 0.27 0.44
N PRO A 146 0.00 -0.53 0.57
CA PRO A 146 0.51 -1.43 -0.47
C PRO A 146 -0.37 -2.68 -0.72
N GLN A 147 -1.43 -2.86 0.04
CA GLN A 147 -2.28 -4.05 -0.03
C GLN A 147 -2.89 -4.28 -1.41
N TYR A 148 -3.01 -5.56 -1.76
CA TYR A 148 -3.61 -6.06 -3.01
C TYR A 148 -2.88 -5.66 -4.29
N VAL A 149 -1.72 -4.98 -4.22
CA VAL A 149 -0.87 -4.72 -5.38
C VAL A 149 -0.08 -5.99 -5.68
N ARG A 150 -0.24 -6.52 -6.89
CA ARG A 150 0.54 -7.65 -7.40
C ARG A 150 1.87 -7.17 -7.91
N GLU A 151 2.94 -7.85 -7.51
CA GLU A 151 4.28 -7.53 -7.97
C GLU A 151 4.43 -7.87 -9.45
N ARG A 152 4.92 -6.90 -10.23
CA ARG A 152 5.24 -7.04 -11.64
C ARG A 152 6.47 -6.21 -11.96
N ALA A 153 7.41 -6.82 -12.69
CA ALA A 153 8.45 -6.07 -13.36
C ALA A 153 7.90 -5.54 -14.69
N TRP A 154 8.33 -4.37 -15.11
CA TRP A 154 7.95 -3.81 -16.40
C TRP A 154 9.16 -3.71 -17.32
N ARG A 155 8.89 -3.73 -18.61
CA ARG A 155 9.87 -3.43 -19.66
C ARG A 155 9.20 -2.60 -20.75
N ARG A 156 9.99 -1.75 -21.39
CA ARG A 156 9.54 -1.00 -22.56
C ARG A 156 9.70 -1.87 -23.80
N VAL A 157 8.73 -1.77 -24.70
CA VAL A 157 8.78 -2.37 -26.03
C VAL A 157 8.80 -1.28 -27.08
N GLU A 158 9.53 -1.54 -28.16
CA GLU A 158 9.55 -0.66 -29.33
C GLU A 158 8.30 -0.92 -30.19
N GLY A 159 7.84 0.10 -30.88
CA GLY A 159 6.70 0.05 -31.78
C GLY A 159 5.59 1.02 -31.39
N ALA A 160 4.86 1.47 -32.39
CA ALA A 160 3.65 2.27 -32.19
C ALA A 160 2.53 1.39 -31.63
N PRO A 161 1.55 1.98 -30.93
CA PRO A 161 0.31 1.28 -30.59
C PRO A 161 -0.27 0.59 -31.83
N SER A 162 -0.60 -0.69 -31.69
CA SER A 162 -1.11 -1.48 -32.81
C SER A 162 -2.50 -2.03 -32.46
N GLY A 163 -3.38 -1.94 -33.41
CA GLY A 163 -4.76 -2.41 -33.30
C GLY A 163 -5.78 -1.28 -33.41
N THR A 164 -6.96 -1.64 -33.89
CA THR A 164 -8.06 -0.69 -34.08
C THR A 164 -8.85 -0.58 -32.78
N PRO A 165 -9.07 0.63 -32.25
CA PRO A 165 -9.95 0.87 -31.11
C PRO A 165 -11.37 0.35 -31.42
N ALA A 166 -11.97 -0.35 -30.44
CA ALA A 166 -13.33 -0.87 -30.56
C ALA A 166 -14.21 -0.32 -29.43
N ARG A 167 -15.39 0.17 -29.78
CA ARG A 167 -16.40 0.66 -28.83
C ARG A 167 -17.61 -0.26 -28.81
N GLY A 168 -18.20 -0.42 -27.62
CA GLY A 168 -19.36 -1.25 -27.43
C GLY A 168 -20.20 -0.83 -26.23
N LYS A 169 -21.35 -1.47 -26.06
CA LYS A 169 -22.22 -1.29 -24.88
C LYS A 169 -22.38 -2.59 -24.07
N ARG A 170 -21.71 -3.64 -24.48
CA ARG A 170 -21.75 -4.98 -23.91
C ARG A 170 -20.37 -5.62 -24.01
N LEU A 171 -20.08 -6.52 -23.11
CA LEU A 171 -18.84 -7.29 -23.13
C LEU A 171 -18.89 -8.42 -24.15
N THR A 172 -17.86 -8.57 -24.94
CA THR A 172 -17.61 -9.77 -25.74
C THR A 172 -17.20 -10.94 -24.84
N ALA A 173 -17.21 -12.16 -25.38
CA ALA A 173 -16.75 -13.35 -24.64
C ALA A 173 -15.29 -13.20 -24.17
N ALA A 174 -14.39 -12.74 -25.06
CA ALA A 174 -12.97 -12.53 -24.74
C ALA A 174 -12.77 -11.47 -23.65
N GLN A 175 -13.53 -10.38 -23.65
CA GLN A 175 -13.48 -9.37 -22.60
C GLN A 175 -13.95 -9.93 -21.25
N ARG A 176 -14.98 -10.75 -21.23
CA ARG A 176 -15.47 -11.42 -20.00
C ARG A 176 -14.42 -12.36 -19.42
N GLU A 177 -13.77 -13.16 -20.25
CA GLU A 177 -12.67 -14.04 -19.83
C GLU A 177 -11.49 -13.25 -19.26
N ARG A 178 -11.09 -12.15 -19.90
CA ARG A 178 -10.03 -11.27 -19.43
C ARG A 178 -10.36 -10.65 -18.07
N ILE A 179 -11.58 -10.16 -17.87
CA ILE A 179 -12.04 -9.61 -16.58
C ILE A 179 -12.02 -10.68 -15.50
N ALA A 180 -12.53 -11.88 -15.80
CA ALA A 180 -12.54 -12.99 -14.85
C ALA A 180 -11.13 -13.45 -14.45
N ALA A 181 -10.16 -13.38 -15.38
CA ALA A 181 -8.77 -13.73 -15.11
C ALA A 181 -7.96 -12.58 -14.46
N ALA A 182 -8.51 -11.36 -14.39
CA ALA A 182 -7.81 -10.21 -13.85
C ALA A 182 -7.59 -10.33 -12.34
N ASP A 183 -6.40 -9.96 -11.88
CA ASP A 183 -6.05 -9.80 -10.47
C ASP A 183 -5.91 -8.33 -10.06
N THR A 184 -6.03 -7.42 -11.02
CA THR A 184 -5.84 -5.99 -10.88
C THR A 184 -6.73 -5.24 -11.86
N PHE A 185 -7.39 -4.19 -11.38
CA PHE A 185 -8.03 -3.17 -12.20
C PHE A 185 -8.03 -1.82 -11.50
N PHE A 186 -8.41 -0.76 -12.22
CA PHE A 186 -8.48 0.59 -11.68
C PHE A 186 -9.89 1.15 -11.76
N VAL A 187 -10.23 2.01 -10.80
CA VAL A 187 -11.55 2.67 -10.71
C VAL A 187 -11.36 4.17 -10.79
N ALA A 188 -12.06 4.81 -11.71
CA ALA A 188 -12.29 6.25 -11.72
C ALA A 188 -13.61 6.55 -11.05
N SER A 189 -13.61 7.43 -10.07
CA SER A 189 -14.81 7.98 -9.43
C SER A 189 -14.55 9.43 -9.07
N GLY A 190 -15.58 10.20 -8.80
CA GLY A 190 -15.37 11.58 -8.39
C GLY A 190 -16.66 12.26 -8.03
N HIS A 191 -16.52 13.30 -7.23
CA HIS A 191 -17.62 14.16 -6.82
C HIS A 191 -17.25 15.62 -7.05
N ARG A 192 -18.21 16.37 -7.57
CA ARG A 192 -18.14 17.84 -7.69
C ARG A 192 -19.41 18.43 -7.08
N GLY A 193 -19.26 18.96 -5.86
CA GLY A 193 -20.31 19.72 -5.19
C GLY A 193 -20.38 21.18 -5.65
N ALA A 194 -21.19 21.95 -4.98
CA ALA A 194 -21.23 23.40 -5.19
C ALA A 194 -20.01 24.09 -4.58
N GLY A 195 -19.44 25.05 -5.30
CA GLY A 195 -18.29 25.82 -4.85
C GLY A 195 -16.94 25.11 -5.06
N GLU A 196 -15.92 25.64 -4.38
CA GLU A 196 -14.55 25.15 -4.47
C GLU A 196 -14.12 24.53 -3.14
N ASP A 197 -14.02 23.20 -3.14
CA ASP A 197 -13.48 22.44 -2.01
C ASP A 197 -12.36 21.52 -2.52
N PRO A 198 -11.17 21.52 -1.92
CA PRO A 198 -10.08 20.64 -2.30
C PRO A 198 -10.41 19.13 -2.19
N ALA A 199 -11.48 18.77 -1.47
CA ALA A 199 -12.00 17.41 -1.40
C ALA A 199 -12.86 17.02 -2.62
N PHE A 200 -13.17 17.95 -3.52
CA PHE A 200 -13.87 17.68 -4.77
C PHE A 200 -12.89 17.34 -5.89
N GLY A 201 -13.35 16.59 -6.86
CA GLY A 201 -12.58 16.27 -8.05
C GLY A 201 -12.72 14.82 -8.46
N MET A 202 -11.69 14.31 -9.11
CA MET A 202 -11.60 12.93 -9.59
C MET A 202 -10.58 12.14 -8.79
N ASP A 203 -10.87 10.86 -8.61
CA ASP A 203 -10.01 9.87 -7.97
C ASP A 203 -9.70 8.71 -8.92
N ALA A 204 -8.41 8.38 -9.05
CA ALA A 204 -7.96 7.11 -9.58
C ALA A 204 -7.64 6.16 -8.42
N SER A 205 -8.20 4.96 -8.42
CA SER A 205 -8.03 3.97 -7.36
C SER A 205 -7.67 2.60 -7.91
N HIS A 206 -6.73 1.91 -7.28
CA HIS A 206 -6.41 0.53 -7.57
C HIS A 206 -7.33 -0.44 -6.83
N ARG A 207 -7.71 -1.51 -7.48
CA ARG A 207 -8.38 -2.68 -6.90
C ARG A 207 -7.62 -3.94 -7.30
N GLY A 208 -7.37 -4.82 -6.34
CA GLY A 208 -6.68 -6.07 -6.60
C GLY A 208 -7.23 -7.21 -5.75
N GLY A 209 -7.07 -8.41 -6.25
CA GLY A 209 -7.51 -9.65 -5.60
C GLY A 209 -6.93 -10.87 -6.32
N ASP A 210 -7.35 -12.07 -5.94
CA ASP A 210 -7.04 -13.26 -6.71
C ASP A 210 -7.90 -13.29 -8.00
N PRO A 211 -7.43 -13.90 -9.10
CA PRO A 211 -8.25 -14.10 -10.29
C PRO A 211 -9.64 -14.63 -9.94
N GLY A 212 -10.68 -14.04 -10.52
CA GLY A 212 -12.07 -14.32 -10.17
C GLY A 212 -12.66 -13.43 -9.08
N PHE A 213 -11.88 -12.51 -8.48
CA PHE A 213 -12.44 -11.55 -7.52
C PHE A 213 -13.40 -10.54 -8.15
N VAL A 214 -13.29 -10.29 -9.46
CA VAL A 214 -14.31 -9.61 -10.24
C VAL A 214 -15.18 -10.67 -10.92
N ARG A 215 -16.45 -10.72 -10.58
CA ARG A 215 -17.40 -11.65 -11.19
C ARG A 215 -18.18 -10.96 -12.30
N VAL A 216 -18.16 -11.57 -13.46
CA VAL A 216 -18.99 -11.16 -14.61
C VAL A 216 -20.32 -11.88 -14.49
N LEU A 217 -21.38 -11.16 -14.22
CA LEU A 217 -22.71 -11.76 -14.06
C LEU A 217 -23.38 -12.02 -15.42
N ASP A 218 -23.20 -11.10 -16.36
CA ASP A 218 -23.62 -11.19 -17.75
C ASP A 218 -22.79 -10.25 -18.65
N ASP A 219 -23.27 -9.89 -19.83
CA ASP A 219 -22.53 -9.04 -20.78
C ASP A 219 -22.57 -7.54 -20.42
N ARG A 220 -23.30 -7.15 -19.37
CA ARG A 220 -23.42 -5.77 -18.89
C ARG A 220 -23.18 -5.59 -17.40
N HIS A 221 -23.18 -6.65 -16.62
CA HIS A 221 -23.13 -6.54 -15.17
C HIS A 221 -21.90 -7.23 -14.59
N LEU A 222 -21.19 -6.49 -13.76
CA LEU A 222 -20.04 -6.94 -12.98
C LEU A 222 -20.35 -6.76 -11.50
N VAL A 223 -19.71 -7.57 -10.67
CA VAL A 223 -19.65 -7.36 -9.22
C VAL A 223 -18.23 -7.58 -8.72
N PHE A 224 -17.78 -6.70 -7.84
CA PHE A 224 -16.48 -6.82 -7.22
C PHE A 224 -16.52 -6.43 -5.74
N PRO A 225 -15.63 -7.01 -4.91
CA PRO A 225 -15.57 -6.71 -3.49
C PRO A 225 -14.86 -5.39 -3.22
N ASP A 226 -15.30 -4.69 -2.19
CA ASP A 226 -14.52 -3.65 -1.54
C ASP A 226 -13.93 -4.21 -0.25
N TYR A 227 -12.63 -4.42 -0.29
CA TYR A 227 -11.85 -4.96 0.81
C TYR A 227 -11.46 -3.87 1.82
N ALA A 228 -10.99 -4.30 2.99
CA ALA A 228 -10.42 -3.39 3.96
C ALA A 228 -9.20 -2.64 3.41
N GLY A 229 -9.13 -1.34 3.64
CA GLY A 229 -8.05 -0.45 3.16
C GLY A 229 -7.68 0.62 4.18
N ASN A 230 -7.26 1.80 3.72
CA ASN A 230 -6.82 2.92 4.56
C ASN A 230 -7.96 3.68 5.27
N ASN A 231 -9.21 3.26 5.11
CA ASN A 231 -10.41 3.87 5.66
C ASN A 231 -10.70 5.34 5.21
N HIS A 232 -9.97 5.87 4.25
CA HIS A 232 -10.29 7.18 3.66
C HIS A 232 -11.65 7.16 2.94
N CYS A 233 -12.02 5.98 2.41
CA CYS A 233 -13.29 5.74 1.72
C CYS A 233 -13.51 6.57 0.45
N ASN A 234 -12.44 7.05 -0.21
CA ASN A 234 -12.58 7.95 -1.37
C ASN A 234 -13.54 7.38 -2.44
N THR A 235 -13.25 6.20 -2.99
CA THR A 235 -14.13 5.59 -4.01
C THR A 235 -15.55 5.39 -3.49
N ILE A 236 -15.73 4.82 -2.30
CA ILE A 236 -17.06 4.51 -1.75
C ILE A 236 -17.82 5.80 -1.44
N GLY A 237 -17.12 6.82 -0.92
CA GLY A 237 -17.71 8.13 -0.66
C GLY A 237 -18.14 8.84 -1.93
N ASN A 238 -17.33 8.80 -2.99
CA ASN A 238 -17.71 9.30 -4.30
C ASN A 238 -18.98 8.59 -4.82
N LEU A 239 -19.00 7.25 -4.75
CA LEU A 239 -20.11 6.44 -5.26
C LEU A 239 -21.42 6.59 -4.46
N LEU A 240 -21.36 7.02 -3.20
CA LEU A 240 -22.56 7.37 -2.43
C LEU A 240 -23.24 8.65 -2.94
N VAL A 241 -22.47 9.56 -3.53
CA VAL A 241 -22.96 10.87 -3.98
C VAL A 241 -23.19 10.89 -5.50
N ASP A 242 -22.27 10.31 -6.26
CA ASP A 242 -22.37 10.14 -7.71
C ASP A 242 -22.13 8.65 -8.05
N PRO A 243 -23.18 7.90 -8.39
CA PRO A 243 -23.04 6.46 -8.63
C PRO A 243 -22.33 6.11 -9.94
N ARG A 244 -21.90 7.09 -10.73
CA ARG A 244 -21.16 6.85 -11.96
C ARG A 244 -19.70 6.52 -11.66
N ALA A 245 -19.15 5.55 -12.38
CA ALA A 245 -17.77 5.14 -12.27
C ALA A 245 -17.19 4.76 -13.64
N GLY A 246 -15.86 4.83 -13.72
CA GLY A 246 -15.09 4.23 -14.81
C GLY A 246 -14.24 3.08 -14.29
N LEU A 247 -14.12 2.01 -15.07
CA LEU A 247 -13.24 0.88 -14.78
C LEU A 247 -12.20 0.75 -15.89
N LEU A 248 -10.96 0.37 -15.51
CA LEU A 248 -9.88 0.11 -16.45
C LEU A 248 -9.23 -1.23 -16.12
N PHE A 249 -9.25 -2.15 -17.05
CA PHE A 249 -8.49 -3.39 -17.03
C PHE A 249 -7.32 -3.28 -17.99
N VAL A 250 -6.13 -3.65 -17.54
CA VAL A 250 -4.90 -3.61 -18.32
C VAL A 250 -4.53 -5.02 -18.71
N ASP A 251 -4.29 -5.24 -20.01
CA ASP A 251 -3.60 -6.43 -20.47
C ASP A 251 -2.10 -6.23 -20.26
N PHE A 252 -1.60 -6.70 -19.14
CA PHE A 252 -0.21 -6.52 -18.75
C PHE A 252 0.77 -7.21 -19.70
N ALA A 253 0.36 -8.29 -20.38
CA ALA A 253 1.20 -9.02 -21.32
C ALA A 253 1.26 -8.35 -22.71
N ALA A 254 0.14 -7.85 -23.21
CA ALA A 254 0.03 -7.24 -24.53
C ALA A 254 0.04 -5.71 -24.51
N GLY A 255 -0.09 -5.05 -23.34
CA GLY A 255 -0.19 -3.60 -23.22
C GLY A 255 -1.52 -3.02 -23.70
N GLY A 256 -2.56 -3.83 -23.79
CA GLY A 256 -3.91 -3.39 -24.17
C GLY A 256 -4.67 -2.78 -22.99
N LEU A 257 -5.68 -1.94 -23.29
CA LEU A 257 -6.55 -1.34 -22.31
C LEU A 257 -8.01 -1.72 -22.64
N LEU A 258 -8.77 -2.12 -21.60
CA LEU A 258 -10.22 -2.24 -21.65
C LEU A 258 -10.80 -1.23 -20.66
N GLN A 259 -11.37 -0.17 -21.19
CA GLN A 259 -12.00 0.91 -20.44
C GLN A 259 -13.51 0.70 -20.44
N MET A 260 -14.15 1.04 -19.34
CA MET A 260 -15.62 1.01 -19.21
C MET A 260 -16.09 2.20 -18.43
N THR A 261 -17.26 2.72 -18.77
CA THR A 261 -18.02 3.64 -17.91
C THR A 261 -19.41 3.08 -17.65
N GLY A 262 -19.99 3.45 -16.51
CA GLY A 262 -21.29 2.94 -16.12
C GLY A 262 -21.75 3.41 -14.75
N ARG A 263 -22.75 2.73 -14.22
CA ARG A 263 -23.37 3.03 -12.93
C ARG A 263 -23.09 1.95 -11.90
N THR A 264 -22.95 2.38 -10.67
CA THR A 264 -22.70 1.49 -9.53
C THR A 264 -23.89 1.45 -8.58
N ARG A 265 -23.99 0.33 -7.86
CA ARG A 265 -24.83 0.16 -6.68
C ARG A 265 -24.00 -0.50 -5.58
N LEU A 266 -23.96 0.14 -4.43
CA LEU A 266 -23.26 -0.38 -3.25
C LEU A 266 -24.16 -1.36 -2.49
N ASP A 267 -23.62 -2.54 -2.22
CA ASP A 267 -24.27 -3.57 -1.42
C ASP A 267 -23.48 -3.79 -0.13
N TRP A 268 -24.07 -3.38 0.99
CA TRP A 268 -23.39 -3.34 2.28
C TRP A 268 -23.57 -4.61 3.11
N ASP A 269 -24.75 -5.24 2.99
CA ASP A 269 -25.21 -6.15 4.02
C ASP A 269 -25.87 -7.44 3.44
N SER A 270 -25.82 -7.65 2.12
CA SER A 270 -26.47 -8.83 1.55
C SER A 270 -25.69 -10.12 1.84
N ALA A 271 -26.40 -11.25 1.83
CA ALA A 271 -25.79 -12.58 1.93
C ALA A 271 -24.74 -12.84 0.84
N ALA A 272 -24.80 -12.12 -0.29
CA ALA A 272 -23.84 -12.23 -1.38
C ALA A 272 -22.41 -11.79 -0.96
N VAL A 273 -22.27 -10.88 0.03
CA VAL A 273 -20.97 -10.46 0.57
C VAL A 273 -20.18 -11.65 1.12
N ALA A 274 -20.86 -12.60 1.75
CA ALA A 274 -20.24 -13.82 2.29
C ALA A 274 -19.59 -14.69 1.18
N GLY A 275 -20.06 -14.57 -0.05
CA GLY A 275 -19.49 -15.24 -1.22
C GLY A 275 -18.14 -14.65 -1.69
N PHE A 276 -17.66 -13.56 -1.08
CA PHE A 276 -16.39 -12.91 -1.38
C PHE A 276 -15.53 -12.86 -0.12
N PRO A 277 -14.65 -13.83 0.13
CA PRO A 277 -13.85 -13.89 1.36
C PRO A 277 -13.06 -12.60 1.61
N GLY A 278 -13.24 -12.00 2.80
CA GLY A 278 -12.58 -10.75 3.19
C GLY A 278 -13.23 -9.46 2.68
N ALA A 279 -14.31 -9.55 1.91
CA ALA A 279 -15.07 -8.37 1.49
C ALA A 279 -15.82 -7.75 2.68
N ARG A 280 -15.88 -6.43 2.69
CA ARG A 280 -16.72 -5.66 3.63
C ARG A 280 -18.07 -5.28 3.01
N ARG A 281 -18.12 -5.20 1.68
CA ARG A 281 -19.30 -4.88 0.87
C ARG A 281 -19.00 -5.23 -0.58
N LEU A 282 -20.02 -5.16 -1.42
CA LEU A 282 -19.87 -5.34 -2.86
C LEU A 282 -20.22 -4.07 -3.62
N VAL A 283 -19.58 -3.90 -4.76
CA VAL A 283 -19.91 -2.89 -5.74
C VAL A 283 -20.43 -3.61 -6.99
N HIS A 284 -21.70 -3.41 -7.29
CA HIS A 284 -22.30 -3.82 -8.55
C HIS A 284 -22.08 -2.73 -9.57
N PHE A 285 -21.71 -3.08 -10.78
CA PHE A 285 -21.43 -2.14 -11.86
C PHE A 285 -22.21 -2.55 -13.11
N GLU A 286 -23.03 -1.63 -13.62
CA GLU A 286 -23.76 -1.76 -14.89
C GLU A 286 -23.05 -0.96 -15.96
N ILE A 287 -22.63 -1.62 -17.04
CA ILE A 287 -21.88 -1.05 -18.15
C ILE A 287 -22.79 -0.20 -19.05
N GLU A 288 -22.43 1.04 -19.29
CA GLU A 288 -23.05 1.92 -20.29
C GLU A 288 -22.27 1.93 -21.60
N GLU A 289 -20.93 1.94 -21.52
CA GLU A 289 -20.05 1.93 -22.70
C GLU A 289 -18.71 1.24 -22.36
N THR A 290 -18.14 0.59 -23.38
CA THR A 290 -16.79 0.00 -23.34
C THR A 290 -15.92 0.57 -24.46
N VAL A 291 -14.62 0.74 -24.19
CA VAL A 291 -13.59 1.07 -25.19
C VAL A 291 -12.46 0.09 -25.03
N GLU A 292 -12.12 -0.65 -26.08
CA GLU A 292 -11.00 -1.56 -26.12
C GLU A 292 -9.91 -1.01 -27.02
N LEU A 293 -8.69 -0.94 -26.49
CA LEU A 293 -7.50 -0.42 -27.15
C LEU A 293 -6.44 -1.52 -27.18
N PRO A 294 -6.36 -2.33 -28.22
CA PRO A 294 -5.36 -3.41 -28.30
C PRO A 294 -3.94 -2.83 -28.37
N ALA A 295 -3.00 -3.41 -27.61
CA ALA A 295 -1.58 -3.04 -27.61
C ALA A 295 -1.32 -1.52 -27.56
N ALA A 296 -2.10 -0.81 -26.76
CA ALA A 296 -2.09 0.66 -26.68
C ALA A 296 -0.82 1.24 -26.04
N LEU A 297 -0.17 0.47 -25.18
CA LEU A 297 0.96 0.95 -24.38
C LEU A 297 2.30 0.41 -24.87
N PRO A 298 3.37 1.22 -24.80
CA PRO A 298 4.74 0.78 -25.07
C PRO A 298 5.35 0.02 -23.86
N LEU A 299 4.53 -0.52 -23.00
CA LEU A 299 4.92 -1.19 -21.77
C LEU A 299 4.36 -2.62 -21.74
N ARG A 300 5.16 -3.53 -21.21
CA ARG A 300 4.75 -4.91 -20.88
C ARG A 300 5.16 -5.19 -19.46
N TRP A 301 4.34 -5.92 -18.77
CA TRP A 301 4.63 -6.33 -17.39
C TRP A 301 4.71 -7.85 -17.35
N ASP A 302 5.87 -8.33 -16.99
CA ASP A 302 6.02 -9.74 -16.71
C ASP A 302 5.48 -9.98 -15.28
N ALA A 303 4.55 -10.92 -15.13
CA ALA A 303 4.34 -11.52 -13.84
C ALA A 303 5.73 -11.99 -13.40
N SER A 304 6.26 -11.49 -12.28
CA SER A 304 7.49 -12.07 -11.74
C SER A 304 7.26 -13.58 -11.77
N ALA A 305 8.14 -14.33 -12.45
CA ALA A 305 8.05 -15.79 -12.48
C ALA A 305 8.13 -16.22 -11.01
N GLU A 306 6.94 -16.34 -10.39
CA GLU A 306 6.79 -16.59 -8.97
C GLU A 306 7.13 -18.06 -8.79
N SER A 307 8.42 -18.36 -8.67
CA SER A 307 8.82 -19.68 -8.22
C SER A 307 8.27 -19.89 -6.81
N VAL A 308 7.14 -20.54 -6.75
CA VAL A 308 6.56 -21.03 -5.50
C VAL A 308 7.51 -22.08 -4.97
N ARG A 309 7.90 -21.96 -3.72
CA ARG A 309 8.78 -22.90 -3.04
C ARG A 309 8.08 -23.49 -1.83
N SER A 310 8.12 -24.81 -1.73
CA SER A 310 7.62 -25.50 -0.55
C SER A 310 8.60 -25.33 0.61
N LEU A 311 8.12 -24.79 1.71
CA LEU A 311 8.84 -24.61 2.96
C LEU A 311 8.32 -25.58 4.03
N ARG A 312 9.22 -26.12 4.84
CA ARG A 312 8.89 -26.92 6.00
C ARG A 312 9.06 -26.10 7.27
N LEU A 313 8.04 -26.03 8.11
CA LEU A 313 8.13 -25.45 9.44
C LEU A 313 9.02 -26.33 10.33
N VAL A 314 10.10 -25.77 10.84
CA VAL A 314 11.08 -26.48 11.69
C VAL A 314 11.03 -26.03 13.14
N GLU A 315 10.54 -24.84 13.43
CA GLU A 315 10.40 -24.32 14.79
C GLU A 315 9.18 -23.41 14.91
N LYS A 316 8.47 -23.50 16.05
CA LYS A 316 7.32 -22.67 16.41
C LYS A 316 7.47 -22.23 17.85
N THR A 317 7.68 -20.94 18.08
CA THR A 317 8.01 -20.37 19.38
C THR A 317 7.05 -19.25 19.75
N ALA A 318 6.41 -19.34 20.92
CA ALA A 318 5.59 -18.24 21.46
C ALA A 318 6.51 -17.12 21.97
N GLU A 319 6.43 -15.96 21.36
CA GLU A 319 7.24 -14.78 21.71
C GLU A 319 6.55 -13.86 22.71
N SER A 320 5.24 -13.86 22.71
CA SER A 320 4.39 -13.08 23.61
C SER A 320 2.98 -13.66 23.67
N ALA A 321 2.09 -13.06 24.44
CA ALA A 321 0.69 -13.50 24.53
C ALA A 321 -0.04 -13.53 23.16
N GLU A 322 0.40 -12.73 22.22
CA GLU A 322 -0.28 -12.56 20.91
C GLU A 322 0.61 -12.89 19.70
N VAL A 323 1.93 -13.07 19.89
CA VAL A 323 2.88 -13.25 18.79
C VAL A 323 3.59 -14.60 18.88
N THR A 324 3.63 -15.32 17.77
CA THR A 324 4.37 -16.58 17.60
C THR A 324 5.31 -16.47 16.42
N SER A 325 6.54 -16.92 16.60
CA SER A 325 7.56 -17.08 15.55
C SER A 325 7.46 -18.45 14.90
N PHE A 326 7.62 -18.46 13.58
CA PHE A 326 7.62 -19.65 12.73
C PHE A 326 8.88 -19.63 11.89
N VAL A 327 9.74 -20.65 12.06
CA VAL A 327 11.01 -20.78 11.33
C VAL A 327 10.88 -21.87 10.28
N PHE A 328 11.30 -21.53 9.06
CA PHE A 328 11.15 -22.38 7.89
C PHE A 328 12.48 -22.68 7.23
N GLU A 329 12.60 -23.90 6.71
CA GLU A 329 13.63 -24.36 5.80
C GLU A 329 13.01 -24.78 4.46
N ALA A 330 13.81 -24.85 3.41
CA ALA A 330 13.36 -25.45 2.16
C ALA A 330 13.01 -26.93 2.39
N ARG A 331 11.83 -27.37 1.91
CA ARG A 331 11.39 -28.77 2.02
C ARG A 331 12.39 -29.75 1.42
N ASP A 332 13.02 -29.37 0.33
CA ASP A 332 14.01 -30.19 -0.41
C ASP A 332 15.43 -30.11 0.17
N GLY A 333 15.62 -29.36 1.26
CA GLY A 333 16.94 -29.15 1.88
C GLY A 333 17.90 -28.26 1.07
N GLY A 334 17.45 -27.73 -0.08
CA GLY A 334 18.25 -26.84 -0.90
C GLY A 334 18.36 -25.43 -0.30
N PRO A 335 19.23 -24.56 -0.84
CA PRO A 335 19.39 -23.21 -0.34
C PRO A 335 18.13 -22.37 -0.58
N LEU A 336 17.76 -21.55 0.40
CA LEU A 336 16.72 -20.53 0.24
C LEU A 336 17.30 -19.29 -0.43
N PRO A 337 16.54 -18.57 -1.28
CA PRO A 337 16.92 -17.25 -1.77
C PRO A 337 17.26 -16.32 -0.60
N GLY A 338 18.35 -15.56 -0.74
CA GLY A 338 18.69 -14.50 0.22
C GLY A 338 17.62 -13.42 0.28
N PHE A 339 17.59 -12.68 1.36
CA PHE A 339 16.70 -11.53 1.52
C PHE A 339 17.42 -10.32 2.13
N GLY A 340 16.91 -9.14 1.83
CA GLY A 340 17.35 -7.90 2.47
C GLY A 340 16.61 -7.66 3.78
N ALA A 341 17.31 -7.15 4.79
CA ALA A 341 16.72 -6.80 6.08
C ALA A 341 15.55 -5.84 5.91
N GLY A 342 14.38 -6.20 6.44
CA GLY A 342 13.11 -5.49 6.30
C GLY A 342 12.18 -6.04 5.24
N GLN A 343 12.62 -6.97 4.38
CA GLN A 343 11.74 -7.64 3.41
C GLN A 343 10.70 -8.55 4.08
N HIS A 344 9.66 -8.87 3.34
CA HIS A 344 8.59 -9.78 3.75
C HIS A 344 8.57 -11.05 2.89
N LEU A 345 7.97 -12.11 3.45
CA LEU A 345 7.76 -13.40 2.81
C LEU A 345 6.28 -13.54 2.43
N PRO A 346 5.94 -13.61 1.13
CA PRO A 346 4.61 -13.99 0.70
C PRO A 346 4.41 -15.50 0.87
N ILE A 347 3.36 -15.89 1.61
CA ILE A 347 3.02 -17.30 1.86
C ILE A 347 1.61 -17.63 1.38
N GLU A 348 1.40 -18.89 1.03
CA GLU A 348 0.09 -19.45 0.68
C GLU A 348 -0.28 -20.53 1.69
N LEU A 349 -1.48 -20.40 2.27
CA LEU A 349 -1.99 -21.30 3.30
C LEU A 349 -3.25 -22.00 2.82
N ARG A 350 -3.30 -23.31 2.95
CA ARG A 350 -4.52 -24.09 2.75
C ARG A 350 -5.30 -24.10 4.05
N VAL A 351 -6.29 -23.21 4.14
CA VAL A 351 -7.13 -23.09 5.33
C VAL A 351 -8.40 -23.92 5.11
N PRO A 352 -8.77 -24.83 6.04
CA PRO A 352 -10.00 -25.62 5.94
C PRO A 352 -11.23 -24.73 5.72
N GLY A 353 -12.11 -25.17 4.81
CA GLY A 353 -13.31 -24.41 4.45
C GLY A 353 -13.09 -23.27 3.43
N GLN A 354 -11.87 -23.08 2.93
CA GLN A 354 -11.57 -22.18 1.82
C GLN A 354 -11.33 -22.97 0.53
N GLU A 355 -11.97 -22.59 -0.57
CA GLU A 355 -11.81 -23.25 -1.88
C GLU A 355 -10.43 -22.98 -2.49
N ALA A 356 -9.86 -21.79 -2.23
CA ALA A 356 -8.56 -21.37 -2.73
C ALA A 356 -7.56 -21.14 -1.59
N PRO A 357 -6.23 -21.27 -1.84
CA PRO A 357 -5.22 -20.94 -0.86
C PRO A 357 -5.30 -19.48 -0.42
N VAL A 358 -5.19 -19.25 0.87
CA VAL A 358 -5.19 -17.92 1.47
C VAL A 358 -3.77 -17.35 1.40
N ARG A 359 -3.60 -16.26 0.65
CA ARG A 359 -2.30 -15.60 0.48
C ARG A 359 -2.13 -14.48 1.50
N ARG A 360 -0.98 -14.44 2.18
CA ARG A 360 -0.60 -13.36 3.11
C ARG A 360 0.89 -13.09 2.99
N THR A 361 1.26 -11.87 3.38
CA THR A 361 2.66 -11.45 3.47
C THR A 361 2.99 -11.13 4.91
N TYR A 362 4.14 -11.65 5.39
CA TYR A 362 4.64 -11.38 6.72
C TYR A 362 6.10 -10.92 6.65
N SER A 363 6.45 -9.87 7.39
CA SER A 363 7.84 -9.43 7.46
C SER A 363 8.73 -10.53 7.99
N LEU A 364 9.89 -10.68 7.37
CA LEU A 364 10.95 -11.54 7.87
C LEU A 364 11.53 -10.91 9.13
N SER A 365 11.60 -11.69 10.21
CA SER A 365 12.08 -11.25 11.53
C SER A 365 13.43 -11.85 11.92
N GLY A 366 13.96 -12.77 11.09
CA GLY A 366 15.26 -13.39 11.31
C GLY A 366 16.43 -12.62 10.70
N ALA A 367 17.65 -13.09 10.97
CA ALA A 367 18.85 -12.58 10.37
C ALA A 367 18.91 -12.91 8.87
N PRO A 368 19.24 -11.95 7.99
CA PRO A 368 19.54 -12.25 6.58
C PRO A 368 20.74 -13.20 6.45
N GLY A 369 20.75 -14.04 5.43
CA GLY A 369 21.94 -14.88 5.12
C GLY A 369 22.06 -16.22 5.86
N HIS A 370 21.20 -16.52 6.83
CA HIS A 370 21.29 -17.74 7.65
C HIS A 370 20.59 -18.98 7.06
N GLY A 371 20.17 -18.94 5.80
CA GLY A 371 19.58 -20.11 5.11
C GLY A 371 18.20 -20.54 5.63
N ARG A 372 17.58 -19.75 6.50
CA ARG A 372 16.25 -19.96 7.07
C ARG A 372 15.39 -18.71 6.94
N TYR A 373 14.07 -18.90 6.88
CA TYR A 373 13.13 -17.80 6.97
C TYR A 373 12.40 -17.85 8.31
N ARG A 374 12.34 -16.73 9.02
CA ARG A 374 11.52 -16.58 10.21
C ARG A 374 10.49 -15.47 9.98
N ILE A 375 9.22 -15.80 10.20
CA ILE A 375 8.15 -14.83 10.33
C ILE A 375 7.62 -14.85 11.76
N SER A 376 7.31 -13.68 12.33
CA SER A 376 6.68 -13.58 13.65
C SER A 376 5.30 -12.95 13.48
N VAL A 377 4.27 -13.73 13.78
CA VAL A 377 2.89 -13.44 13.41
C VAL A 377 2.07 -13.13 14.65
N LYS A 378 1.40 -11.99 14.63
CA LYS A 378 0.39 -11.66 15.64
C LYS A 378 -0.91 -12.42 15.34
N ARG A 379 -1.48 -13.06 16.36
CA ARG A 379 -2.77 -13.73 16.29
C ARG A 379 -3.90 -12.70 16.34
N GLU A 380 -4.43 -12.35 15.17
CA GLU A 380 -5.58 -11.43 15.09
C GLU A 380 -6.88 -12.17 15.40
N PRO A 381 -7.75 -11.64 16.26
CA PRO A 381 -8.98 -12.34 16.71
C PRO A 381 -9.90 -12.78 15.57
N GLN A 382 -9.98 -11.99 14.51
CA GLN A 382 -10.78 -12.28 13.31
C GLN A 382 -9.92 -12.66 12.09
N GLY A 383 -8.61 -12.80 12.26
CA GLY A 383 -7.67 -13.07 11.18
C GLY A 383 -7.70 -14.54 10.75
N LEU A 384 -8.19 -14.83 9.55
CA LEU A 384 -8.26 -16.19 9.02
C LEU A 384 -6.88 -16.88 8.97
N ALA A 385 -5.89 -16.25 8.36
CA ALA A 385 -4.55 -16.82 8.19
C ALA A 385 -3.76 -16.86 9.51
N SER A 386 -3.79 -15.77 10.30
CA SER A 386 -3.04 -15.70 11.54
C SER A 386 -3.54 -16.72 12.58
N ARG A 387 -4.86 -16.91 12.68
CA ARG A 387 -5.42 -17.96 13.53
C ARG A 387 -5.03 -19.36 13.06
N HIS A 388 -5.13 -19.61 11.75
CA HIS A 388 -4.74 -20.90 11.20
C HIS A 388 -3.27 -21.23 11.49
N LEU A 389 -2.35 -20.27 11.32
CA LEU A 389 -0.94 -20.42 11.67
C LEU A 389 -0.75 -20.76 13.15
N HIS A 390 -1.41 -20.02 14.04
CA HIS A 390 -1.29 -20.24 15.50
C HIS A 390 -1.92 -21.55 15.96
N ASP A 391 -3.12 -21.86 15.45
CA ASP A 391 -3.99 -22.89 16.05
C ASP A 391 -3.85 -24.25 15.35
N ALA A 392 -3.43 -24.30 14.09
CA ALA A 392 -3.49 -25.53 13.27
C ALA A 392 -2.16 -25.91 12.58
N VAL A 393 -1.22 -24.97 12.43
CA VAL A 393 0.06 -25.26 11.76
C VAL A 393 1.08 -25.70 12.80
N GLU A 394 1.55 -26.95 12.71
CA GLU A 394 2.51 -27.55 13.63
C GLU A 394 3.87 -27.78 12.97
N VAL A 395 4.92 -27.98 13.78
CA VAL A 395 6.25 -28.31 13.30
C VAL A 395 6.19 -29.55 12.38
N GLY A 396 6.88 -29.46 11.24
CA GLY A 396 6.80 -30.44 10.15
C GLY A 396 5.79 -30.09 9.05
N ALA A 397 4.89 -29.14 9.27
CA ALA A 397 3.94 -28.70 8.26
C ALA A 397 4.66 -28.09 7.06
N ILE A 398 4.07 -28.30 5.88
CA ILE A 398 4.54 -27.72 4.62
C ILE A 398 3.62 -26.59 4.21
N LEU A 399 4.19 -25.46 3.85
CA LEU A 399 3.48 -24.34 3.23
C LEU A 399 4.21 -23.90 1.96
N GLU A 400 3.47 -23.25 1.08
CA GLU A 400 4.03 -22.66 -0.12
C GLU A 400 4.39 -21.19 0.13
N ALA A 401 5.58 -20.78 -0.29
CA ALA A 401 6.04 -19.41 -0.21
C ALA A 401 6.66 -18.97 -1.53
N ARG A 402 6.65 -17.68 -1.75
CA ARG A 402 7.38 -17.05 -2.86
C ARG A 402 8.70 -16.50 -2.35
N LYS A 403 9.58 -16.07 -3.25
CA LYS A 403 10.81 -15.40 -2.83
C LYS A 403 10.49 -14.17 -1.97
N PRO A 404 11.37 -13.83 -1.01
CA PRO A 404 11.26 -12.58 -0.26
C PRO A 404 11.17 -11.36 -1.17
N ALA A 405 10.35 -10.39 -0.77
CA ALA A 405 10.05 -9.19 -1.54
C ALA A 405 9.85 -7.97 -0.63
N GLY A 406 9.71 -6.78 -1.23
CA GLY A 406 9.45 -5.53 -0.52
C GLY A 406 10.58 -4.53 -0.61
N GLY A 407 10.21 -3.24 -0.64
CA GLY A 407 11.14 -2.11 -0.74
C GLY A 407 11.45 -1.41 0.59
N PHE A 408 10.95 -1.93 1.72
CA PHE A 408 11.27 -1.40 3.03
C PHE A 408 12.59 -2.02 3.51
N LEU A 409 13.70 -1.44 3.06
CA LEU A 409 15.04 -1.96 3.28
C LEU A 409 15.84 -1.07 4.22
N LEU A 410 16.82 -1.68 4.89
CA LEU A 410 17.83 -0.96 5.64
C LEU A 410 18.65 -0.10 4.68
N PRO A 411 18.73 1.24 4.88
CA PRO A 411 19.55 2.11 4.04
C PRO A 411 21.05 1.77 4.17
N CYS A 412 21.74 1.77 3.04
CA CYS A 412 23.19 1.59 2.99
C CYS A 412 23.94 2.83 3.52
N GLY A 413 25.19 2.65 3.96
CA GLY A 413 26.08 3.75 4.35
C GLY A 413 26.26 3.88 5.87
N GLU A 414 26.99 4.90 6.29
CA GLU A 414 27.43 5.10 7.68
C GLU A 414 26.51 6.02 8.50
N CYS A 415 25.48 6.60 7.87
CA CYS A 415 24.53 7.48 8.57
C CYS A 415 23.87 6.75 9.75
N PRO A 416 23.67 7.44 10.88
CA PRO A 416 22.95 6.87 12.01
C PRO A 416 21.58 6.31 11.64
N VAL A 417 21.15 5.24 12.31
CA VAL A 417 19.86 4.58 12.07
C VAL A 417 19.03 4.56 13.34
N VAL A 418 17.76 4.95 13.21
CA VAL A 418 16.78 4.88 14.29
C VAL A 418 15.66 3.94 13.85
N LEU A 419 15.61 2.75 14.45
CA LEU A 419 14.57 1.74 14.24
C LEU A 419 13.46 1.98 15.25
N ILE A 420 12.27 2.34 14.79
CA ILE A 420 11.14 2.72 15.65
C ILE A 420 9.96 1.81 15.37
N SER A 421 9.48 1.12 16.40
CA SER A 421 8.41 0.15 16.24
C SER A 421 7.38 0.19 17.37
N ALA A 422 6.18 -0.31 17.08
CA ALA A 422 5.19 -0.62 18.10
C ALA A 422 4.47 -1.94 17.80
N GLY A 423 4.25 -2.76 18.85
CA GLY A 423 3.61 -4.06 18.74
C GLY A 423 4.33 -4.97 17.75
N VAL A 424 3.60 -5.64 16.85
CA VAL A 424 4.17 -6.55 15.86
C VAL A 424 5.04 -5.86 14.79
N GLY A 425 5.05 -4.53 14.73
CA GLY A 425 5.99 -3.77 13.90
C GLY A 425 7.47 -3.96 14.27
N VAL A 426 7.75 -4.64 15.36
CA VAL A 426 9.10 -5.08 15.77
C VAL A 426 9.74 -6.02 14.73
N THR A 427 8.96 -6.76 13.94
CA THR A 427 9.44 -7.84 13.07
C THR A 427 10.44 -7.39 12.00
N PRO A 428 10.19 -6.40 11.13
CA PRO A 428 11.20 -5.93 10.20
C PRO A 428 12.36 -5.21 10.89
N MET A 429 12.08 -4.54 12.02
CA MET A 429 13.12 -3.85 12.78
C MET A 429 14.13 -4.81 13.39
N LEU A 430 13.68 -5.99 13.84
CA LEU A 430 14.58 -7.00 14.36
C LEU A 430 15.45 -7.59 13.25
N SER A 431 14.91 -7.85 12.07
CA SER A 431 15.72 -8.27 10.91
C SER A 431 16.78 -7.23 10.55
N MET A 432 16.43 -5.94 10.59
CA MET A 432 17.40 -4.86 10.37
C MET A 432 18.42 -4.78 11.50
N LEU A 433 18.00 -5.00 12.74
CA LEU A 433 18.91 -5.01 13.90
C LEU A 433 19.94 -6.14 13.80
N HIS A 434 19.53 -7.33 13.33
CA HIS A 434 20.46 -8.43 13.03
C HIS A 434 21.52 -8.01 12.01
N ALA A 435 21.10 -7.46 10.87
CA ALA A 435 22.02 -7.00 9.84
C ALA A 435 22.99 -5.93 10.38
N LEU A 436 22.46 -4.96 11.13
CA LEU A 436 23.26 -3.92 11.77
C LEU A 436 24.22 -4.47 12.83
N ALA A 437 23.86 -5.51 13.55
CA ALA A 437 24.74 -6.14 14.55
C ALA A 437 25.90 -6.92 13.93
N GLU A 438 25.78 -7.29 12.66
CA GLU A 438 26.83 -7.99 11.89
C GLU A 438 27.68 -7.04 11.03
N GLU A 439 27.30 -5.76 10.90
CA GLU A 439 28.11 -4.78 10.17
C GLU A 439 29.43 -4.50 10.90
N ASP A 440 30.53 -4.54 10.15
CA ASP A 440 31.84 -4.05 10.62
C ASP A 440 31.84 -2.51 10.57
N GLY A 441 31.60 -1.84 11.70
CA GLY A 441 31.61 -0.39 11.71
C GLY A 441 31.02 0.24 12.97
N ALA A 442 31.26 1.54 13.13
CA ALA A 442 30.83 2.34 14.29
C ALA A 442 29.47 3.06 14.04
N ARG A 443 28.68 2.61 13.07
CA ARG A 443 27.38 3.20 12.75
C ARG A 443 26.49 3.23 13.99
N PRO A 444 26.06 4.40 14.48
CA PRO A 444 25.18 4.49 15.64
C PRO A 444 23.80 3.97 15.33
N VAL A 445 23.26 3.15 16.22
CA VAL A 445 21.92 2.54 16.07
C VAL A 445 21.08 2.82 17.30
N TRP A 446 19.84 3.27 17.09
CA TRP A 446 18.83 3.35 18.13
C TRP A 446 17.70 2.39 17.81
N PHE A 447 17.36 1.53 18.74
CA PHE A 447 16.21 0.64 18.66
C PHE A 447 15.19 1.09 19.69
N VAL A 448 14.08 1.65 19.22
CA VAL A 448 13.04 2.24 20.06
C VAL A 448 11.74 1.49 19.85
N HIS A 449 11.20 0.88 20.91
CA HIS A 449 10.03 0.02 20.82
C HIS A 449 8.94 0.40 21.82
N GLY A 450 7.69 0.43 21.34
CA GLY A 450 6.50 0.60 22.16
C GLY A 450 5.70 -0.70 22.29
N ALA A 451 5.44 -1.15 23.51
CA ALA A 451 4.55 -2.28 23.79
C ALA A 451 3.43 -1.88 24.76
N ARG A 452 2.45 -2.76 24.95
CA ARG A 452 1.41 -2.54 25.96
C ARG A 452 1.97 -2.76 27.36
N ASP A 453 2.60 -3.88 27.57
CA ASP A 453 3.19 -4.40 28.81
C ASP A 453 4.16 -5.55 28.47
N GLY A 454 4.77 -6.19 29.46
CA GLY A 454 5.71 -7.28 29.26
C GLY A 454 5.12 -8.54 28.62
N ALA A 455 3.82 -8.84 28.83
CA ALA A 455 3.17 -9.97 28.17
C ALA A 455 2.97 -9.76 26.66
N HIS A 456 3.02 -8.51 26.20
CA HIS A 456 2.83 -8.11 24.80
C HIS A 456 4.13 -7.63 24.15
N HIS A 457 5.27 -7.74 24.84
CA HIS A 457 6.59 -7.36 24.33
C HIS A 457 7.29 -8.57 23.69
N ALA A 458 6.96 -8.86 22.44
CA ALA A 458 7.57 -9.94 21.67
C ALA A 458 9.06 -9.66 21.36
N LEU A 459 9.87 -10.72 21.29
CA LEU A 459 11.27 -10.70 20.83
C LEU A 459 12.23 -9.87 21.69
N ALA A 460 11.81 -9.47 22.90
CA ALA A 460 12.57 -8.60 23.80
C ALA A 460 13.94 -9.16 24.19
N GLY A 461 14.03 -10.47 24.41
CA GLY A 461 15.29 -11.14 24.77
C GLY A 461 16.33 -11.07 23.66
N GLU A 462 15.89 -11.25 22.43
CA GLU A 462 16.76 -11.22 21.25
C GLU A 462 17.30 -9.81 20.96
N VAL A 463 16.45 -8.79 21.08
CA VAL A 463 16.87 -7.39 20.95
C VAL A 463 17.94 -7.04 21.99
N ARG A 464 17.76 -7.47 23.25
CA ARG A 464 18.75 -7.24 24.31
C ARG A 464 20.07 -7.95 24.00
N ALA A 465 20.03 -9.20 23.60
CA ALA A 465 21.23 -9.95 23.26
C ALA A 465 22.04 -9.32 22.10
N LEU A 466 21.36 -8.77 21.09
CA LEU A 466 21.99 -8.04 19.99
C LEU A 466 22.61 -6.72 20.45
N ALA A 467 21.94 -6.00 21.34
CA ALA A 467 22.47 -4.75 21.91
C ALA A 467 23.70 -5.00 22.82
N GLU A 468 23.70 -6.09 23.58
CA GLU A 468 24.85 -6.51 24.39
C GLU A 468 26.07 -6.91 23.50
N LYS A 469 25.79 -7.58 22.37
CA LYS A 469 26.83 -8.00 21.42
C LYS A 469 27.51 -6.81 20.73
N ARG A 470 26.79 -5.69 20.51
CA ARG A 470 27.31 -4.50 19.82
C ARG A 470 27.07 -3.23 20.64
N PRO A 471 28.10 -2.68 21.30
CA PRO A 471 27.98 -1.50 22.19
C PRO A 471 27.46 -0.21 21.52
N GLY A 472 27.46 -0.13 20.18
CA GLY A 472 26.91 0.99 19.40
C GLY A 472 25.38 0.98 19.27
N ILE A 473 24.71 -0.10 19.68
CA ILE A 473 23.25 -0.23 19.67
C ILE A 473 22.69 0.29 20.99
N ARG A 474 21.84 1.31 20.92
CA ARG A 474 21.11 1.87 22.07
C ARG A 474 19.66 1.44 22.00
N THR A 475 19.12 0.93 23.09
CA THR A 475 17.71 0.48 23.16
C THR A 475 16.89 1.40 24.05
N HIS A 476 15.62 1.59 23.70
CA HIS A 476 14.62 2.21 24.58
C HIS A 476 13.27 1.56 24.38
N VAL A 477 12.67 1.10 25.48
CA VAL A 477 11.38 0.43 25.50
C VAL A 477 10.38 1.25 26.30
N ALA A 478 9.22 1.53 25.72
CA ALA A 478 8.11 2.20 26.40
C ALA A 478 6.93 1.26 26.59
N TYR A 479 6.41 1.13 27.81
CA TYR A 479 5.18 0.40 28.09
C TYR A 479 4.01 1.36 28.31
N SER A 480 2.94 1.20 27.52
CA SER A 480 1.77 2.06 27.62
C SER A 480 0.87 1.74 28.83
N ARG A 481 0.93 0.51 29.33
CA ARG A 481 0.18 0.03 30.50
C ARG A 481 0.98 -1.10 31.18
N PRO A 482 2.09 -0.77 31.86
CA PRO A 482 2.89 -1.78 32.55
C PRO A 482 2.05 -2.50 33.61
N ARG A 483 2.32 -3.79 33.78
CA ARG A 483 1.70 -4.64 34.80
C ARG A 483 2.50 -4.55 36.10
N PRO A 484 1.93 -4.94 37.25
CA PRO A 484 2.63 -4.91 38.53
C PRO A 484 3.95 -5.71 38.56
N GLU A 485 4.05 -6.76 37.78
CA GLU A 485 5.26 -7.58 37.66
C GLU A 485 6.32 -6.99 36.74
N ASP A 486 5.97 -6.03 35.87
CA ASP A 486 6.90 -5.38 34.94
C ASP A 486 7.80 -4.39 35.71
N ARG A 487 9.11 -4.49 35.52
CA ARG A 487 10.09 -3.68 36.26
C ARG A 487 10.70 -2.63 35.38
N ARG A 488 10.50 -1.36 35.73
CA ARG A 488 11.17 -0.23 35.06
C ARG A 488 12.69 -0.33 35.23
N GLY A 489 13.44 0.00 34.18
CA GLY A 489 14.90 -0.11 34.13
C GLY A 489 15.41 -1.53 33.87
N ARG A 490 14.51 -2.54 33.79
CA ARG A 490 14.83 -3.92 33.42
C ARG A 490 14.01 -4.40 32.22
N ASP A 491 12.68 -4.27 32.30
CA ASP A 491 11.78 -4.77 31.27
C ASP A 491 11.36 -3.64 30.33
N TYR A 492 11.33 -2.40 30.83
CA TYR A 492 11.03 -1.19 30.07
C TYR A 492 11.71 0.04 30.70
N ASP A 493 11.90 1.10 29.91
CA ASP A 493 12.59 2.31 30.31
C ASP A 493 11.63 3.44 30.70
N SER A 494 10.49 3.53 30.04
CA SER A 494 9.52 4.61 30.28
C SER A 494 8.08 4.16 30.21
N GLU A 495 7.21 4.81 30.99
CA GLU A 495 5.76 4.62 30.93
C GLU A 495 5.10 5.56 29.95
N GLY A 496 3.99 5.10 29.38
CA GLY A 496 3.19 5.82 28.40
C GLY A 496 3.46 5.37 26.96
N ARG A 497 2.71 5.95 26.05
CA ARG A 497 2.93 5.70 24.61
C ARG A 497 4.20 6.40 24.16
N LEU A 498 4.89 5.74 23.24
CA LEU A 498 5.99 6.35 22.52
C LEU A 498 5.44 7.44 21.60
N ASP A 499 5.95 8.66 21.73
CA ASP A 499 5.56 9.82 20.96
C ASP A 499 6.77 10.57 20.39
N ALA A 500 6.52 11.56 19.56
CA ALA A 500 7.56 12.34 18.92
C ALA A 500 8.39 13.21 19.90
N ALA A 501 7.81 13.62 21.03
CA ALA A 501 8.52 14.39 22.05
C ALA A 501 9.56 13.52 22.73
N ARG A 502 9.20 12.31 23.12
CA ARG A 502 10.11 11.35 23.73
C ARG A 502 11.21 10.90 22.78
N LEU A 503 10.91 10.70 21.50
CA LEU A 503 11.94 10.44 20.50
C LEU A 503 12.93 11.60 20.37
N ALA A 504 12.47 12.83 20.61
CA ALA A 504 13.33 14.00 20.60
C ALA A 504 14.48 13.92 21.61
N ASP A 505 14.19 13.36 22.77
CA ASP A 505 15.16 13.23 23.87
C ASP A 505 16.09 12.01 23.67
N LEU A 506 15.63 10.99 22.96
CA LEU A 506 16.33 9.71 22.81
C LEU A 506 17.25 9.62 21.61
N ALA A 507 16.84 10.20 20.49
CA ALA A 507 17.52 9.99 19.23
C ALA A 507 18.15 11.27 18.70
N PRO A 508 19.31 11.15 18.05
CA PRO A 508 19.99 12.30 17.50
C PRO A 508 19.27 12.87 16.27
N ALA A 509 19.77 13.91 15.94
CA ALA A 509 20.02 14.70 14.77
C ALA A 509 19.29 14.36 13.46
N ARG A 510 19.13 15.43 12.69
CA ARG A 510 18.51 15.54 11.37
C ARG A 510 19.16 14.68 10.27
N ASP A 511 20.30 14.09 10.53
CA ASP A 511 21.12 13.31 9.59
C ASP A 511 20.94 11.78 9.71
N ALA A 512 20.11 11.31 10.66
CA ALA A 512 19.80 9.90 10.81
C ALA A 512 18.72 9.42 9.83
N HIS A 513 18.76 8.15 9.45
CA HIS A 513 17.62 7.47 8.82
C HIS A 513 16.68 6.92 9.89
N TYR A 514 15.42 7.26 9.77
CA TYR A 514 14.34 6.83 10.66
C TYR A 514 13.48 5.79 9.97
N LEU A 515 13.41 4.57 10.52
CA LEU A 515 12.59 3.49 9.98
C LEU A 515 11.43 3.22 10.94
N LEU A 516 10.21 3.28 10.45
CA LEU A 516 8.99 3.26 11.23
C LEU A 516 8.15 2.03 10.87
N CYS A 517 7.75 1.22 11.86
CA CYS A 517 6.77 0.16 11.64
C CYS A 517 5.88 -0.04 12.86
N GLY A 518 4.57 -0.11 12.65
CA GLY A 518 3.60 -0.27 13.73
C GLY A 518 2.19 0.16 13.33
N PRO A 519 1.30 0.37 14.31
CA PRO A 519 -0.05 0.86 14.08
C PRO A 519 -0.03 2.21 13.36
N PHE A 520 -0.96 2.40 12.45
CA PHE A 520 -1.00 3.53 11.54
C PHE A 520 -0.96 4.91 12.24
N GLY A 521 -1.77 5.09 13.30
CA GLY A 521 -1.80 6.34 14.07
C GLY A 521 -0.48 6.63 14.79
N PHE A 522 0.21 5.60 15.27
CA PHE A 522 1.53 5.71 15.87
C PHE A 522 2.57 6.21 14.84
N MET A 523 2.63 5.56 13.69
CA MET A 523 3.60 5.96 12.65
C MET A 523 3.38 7.39 12.18
N ALA A 524 2.12 7.80 11.99
CA ALA A 524 1.76 9.15 11.57
C ALA A 524 2.16 10.21 12.60
N GLU A 525 1.98 9.94 13.89
CA GLU A 525 2.38 10.84 14.97
C GLU A 525 3.90 11.03 15.01
N ILE A 526 4.64 9.92 14.91
CA ILE A 526 6.10 9.94 14.88
C ILE A 526 6.61 10.68 13.65
N GLN A 527 6.08 10.36 12.47
CA GLN A 527 6.47 11.02 11.22
C GLN A 527 6.26 12.52 11.29
N LEU A 528 5.08 12.96 11.75
CA LEU A 528 4.78 14.38 11.93
C LEU A 528 5.74 15.06 12.91
N GLY A 529 6.11 14.37 13.98
CA GLY A 529 7.08 14.87 14.96
C GLY A 529 8.49 15.01 14.38
N LEU A 530 8.93 14.09 13.57
CA LEU A 530 10.22 14.14 12.86
C LEU A 530 10.25 15.30 11.85
N GLU A 531 9.18 15.51 11.09
CA GLU A 531 9.02 16.63 10.17
C GLU A 531 9.10 17.98 10.91
N ARG A 532 8.44 18.10 12.06
CA ARG A 532 8.51 19.30 12.92
C ARG A 532 9.92 19.62 13.39
N ARG A 533 10.74 18.62 13.53
CA ARG A 533 12.18 18.75 13.90
C ARG A 533 13.07 19.04 12.70
N GLY A 534 12.51 19.08 11.49
CA GLY A 534 13.23 19.33 10.25
C GLY A 534 14.04 18.12 9.77
N VAL A 535 13.61 16.90 10.12
CA VAL A 535 14.15 15.67 9.50
C VAL A 535 13.65 15.62 8.06
N PRO A 536 14.54 15.51 7.07
CA PRO A 536 14.16 15.42 5.67
C PRO A 536 13.28 14.20 5.39
N ALA A 537 12.29 14.36 4.49
CA ALA A 537 11.32 13.31 4.19
C ALA A 537 11.97 12.04 3.62
N GLU A 538 13.04 12.20 2.84
CA GLU A 538 13.83 11.09 2.27
C GLU A 538 14.58 10.25 3.31
N ARG A 539 14.69 10.75 4.54
CA ARG A 539 15.28 10.03 5.67
C ARG A 539 14.26 9.33 6.56
N VAL A 540 12.97 9.46 6.26
CA VAL A 540 11.90 8.83 7.02
C VAL A 540 11.23 7.74 6.17
N HIS A 541 11.50 6.49 6.53
CA HIS A 541 10.99 5.30 5.85
C HIS A 541 9.93 4.65 6.71
N SER A 542 8.83 4.18 6.11
CA SER A 542 7.77 3.53 6.89
C SER A 542 7.13 2.37 6.15
N GLU A 543 6.79 1.31 6.90
CA GLU A 543 5.98 0.20 6.42
C GLU A 543 4.79 -0.03 7.35
N SER A 544 3.61 -0.24 6.75
CA SER A 544 2.38 -0.49 7.51
C SER A 544 1.87 -1.91 7.29
N PHE A 545 1.44 -2.57 8.36
CA PHE A 545 0.80 -3.88 8.30
C PHE A 545 -0.72 -3.73 8.31
N GLY A 546 -1.36 -4.17 7.25
CA GLY A 546 -2.77 -4.44 7.18
C GLY A 546 -3.74 -3.27 7.39
N PRO A 547 -5.03 -3.52 7.21
CA PRO A 547 -6.07 -2.63 7.69
C PRO A 547 -6.16 -2.75 9.20
N ARG A 548 -6.58 -1.69 9.87
CA ARG A 548 -7.10 -1.82 11.23
C ARG A 548 -8.24 -2.86 11.20
N GLY A 549 -8.12 -3.87 12.04
CA GLY A 549 -9.23 -4.76 12.35
C GLY A 549 -10.41 -3.99 12.92
#